data_1b00169af60daf828223baf4205d3045
#
_entry.id   1b00169af60daf828223baf4205d3045
#
_cell.length_a   1.000
_cell.length_b   1.000
_cell.length_c   1.000
_cell.angle_alpha   90.00
_cell.angle_beta   90.00
_cell.angle_gamma   90.00
#
_symmetry.space_group_name_H-M   'P 1'
#
loop_
_entity.id
_entity.type
_entity.pdbx_description
1 polymer ?
#
loop_
_entity_poly.entity_id
_entity_poly.type
_entity_poly.pdbx_seq_one_letter_code
_entity_poly.pdbx_strand_id
1 'polypeptide(L)'
;MKKVILTGDRPTGRLHVGHYVGSLKERVRLQNTGEYDEIFIMIADAQALTDNADNPEKVRQNILQVALDYLACGLDPNKVHIFIQSMVPQLTELSFYYQNLVTVSRLQRNPTVKSEIQMRNFEASIPVGFFCYPISQAADITAFKATTVPAGEDQKPMIEQCCEIVHKVNSVYGETLVEPEIVLPQNAACLRLPGIDGKAKMSKSLGNCIYLSEEPEDIEKKVKSMFTDPNHLRVQDPGKVEGNPVFIYLDAFCRPEHFAEFWPEYQNLDEVKAHYQRGGLGDMKVKKFLNSVMQAELEPIRTRRKEWEQRLPEVVEILKEGSAYAEKTAAATLDEVRKAMRIDYFENDNLLK
;
A
#
# COMPACT_ATOMS: atom_id res chain seq x y z
N MET A 1 -7.82 21.93 12.61
CA MET A 1 -6.80 21.45 11.63
C MET A 1 -7.53 20.59 10.60
N LYS A 2 -7.24 20.74 9.31
CA LYS A 2 -7.81 19.86 8.29
C LYS A 2 -7.35 18.42 8.51
N LYS A 3 -8.25 17.47 8.31
CA LYS A 3 -7.92 16.04 8.31
C LYS A 3 -7.60 15.62 6.88
N VAL A 4 -6.35 15.27 6.62
CA VAL A 4 -5.85 14.94 5.29
C VAL A 4 -5.25 13.54 5.28
N ILE A 5 -5.65 12.73 4.31
CA ILE A 5 -5.01 11.43 4.03
C ILE A 5 -4.02 11.57 2.89
N LEU A 6 -2.82 11.02 3.06
CA LEU A 6 -1.94 10.64 1.96
C LEU A 6 -1.60 9.16 2.06
N THR A 7 -1.68 8.48 0.94
CA THR A 7 -1.22 7.09 0.80
C THR A 7 -0.95 6.80 -0.69
N GLY A 8 -0.29 5.69 -0.99
CA GLY A 8 -0.02 5.34 -2.38
C GLY A 8 0.72 4.02 -2.52
N ASP A 9 0.93 3.61 -3.77
CA ASP A 9 1.68 2.41 -4.12
C ASP A 9 2.64 2.68 -5.29
N ARG A 10 3.73 1.94 -5.32
CA ARG A 10 4.70 2.01 -6.43
C ARG A 10 4.17 1.23 -7.64
N PRO A 11 4.21 1.80 -8.86
CA PRO A 11 3.75 1.14 -10.08
C PRO A 11 4.79 0.14 -10.61
N THR A 12 5.12 -0.88 -9.82
CA THR A 12 6.06 -1.96 -10.17
C THR A 12 5.38 -3.22 -10.70
N GLY A 13 4.09 -3.16 -10.96
CA GLY A 13 3.21 -4.22 -11.44
C GLY A 13 1.78 -4.02 -10.93
N ARG A 14 0.83 -4.80 -11.44
CA ARG A 14 -0.57 -4.84 -10.95
C ARG A 14 -0.63 -5.08 -9.44
N LEU A 15 -1.68 -4.61 -8.78
CA LEU A 15 -1.87 -4.82 -7.35
C LEU A 15 -2.40 -6.23 -7.08
N HIS A 16 -2.05 -6.77 -5.93
CA HIS A 16 -2.46 -8.10 -5.48
C HIS A 16 -3.29 -8.03 -4.19
N VAL A 17 -3.91 -9.13 -3.82
CA VAL A 17 -4.80 -9.20 -2.65
C VAL A 17 -4.14 -8.75 -1.34
N GLY A 18 -2.82 -8.88 -1.22
CA GLY A 18 -2.08 -8.33 -0.07
C GLY A 18 -2.13 -6.80 0.02
N HIS A 19 -2.08 -6.07 -1.12
CA HIS A 19 -2.30 -4.62 -1.13
C HIS A 19 -3.75 -4.28 -0.78
N TYR A 20 -4.69 -5.09 -1.27
CA TYR A 20 -6.12 -4.88 -1.02
C TYR A 20 -6.44 -4.93 0.48
N VAL A 21 -6.13 -6.05 1.13
CA VAL A 21 -6.44 -6.19 2.57
C VAL A 21 -5.52 -5.36 3.45
N GLY A 22 -4.27 -5.16 3.04
CA GLY A 22 -3.27 -4.43 3.82
C GLY A 22 -3.46 -2.90 3.82
N SER A 23 -4.14 -2.34 2.81
CA SER A 23 -4.28 -0.89 2.70
C SER A 23 -5.51 -0.43 1.91
N LEU A 24 -5.75 -0.96 0.69
CA LEU A 24 -6.78 -0.41 -0.21
C LEU A 24 -8.19 -0.48 0.39
N LYS A 25 -8.53 -1.60 1.02
CA LYS A 25 -9.84 -1.78 1.69
C LYS A 25 -10.05 -0.73 2.77
N GLU A 26 -9.00 -0.40 3.53
CA GLU A 26 -9.05 0.65 4.55
C GLU A 26 -9.16 2.05 3.93
N ARG A 27 -8.44 2.33 2.82
CA ARG A 27 -8.57 3.59 2.07
C ARG A 27 -10.01 3.84 1.61
N VAL A 28 -10.65 2.82 1.04
CA VAL A 28 -12.06 2.90 0.60
C VAL A 28 -13.00 3.10 1.80
N ARG A 29 -12.73 2.40 2.92
CA ARG A 29 -13.51 2.59 4.15
C ARG A 29 -13.40 4.03 4.65
N LEU A 30 -12.19 4.57 4.78
CA LEU A 30 -11.94 5.93 5.24
C LEU A 30 -12.54 6.98 4.30
N GLN A 31 -12.43 6.79 2.99
CA GLN A 31 -13.11 7.63 1.99
C GLN A 31 -14.62 7.73 2.27
N ASN A 32 -15.24 6.63 2.63
CA ASN A 32 -16.70 6.54 2.80
C ASN A 32 -17.18 7.01 4.18
N THR A 33 -16.29 7.28 5.14
CA THR A 33 -16.67 7.90 6.43
C THR A 33 -17.10 9.35 6.27
N GLY A 34 -16.56 10.05 5.27
CA GLY A 34 -16.74 11.49 5.10
C GLY A 34 -16.07 12.35 6.18
N GLU A 35 -15.16 11.77 6.97
CA GLU A 35 -14.49 12.46 8.09
C GLU A 35 -13.24 13.24 7.67
N TYR A 36 -12.77 13.05 6.43
CA TYR A 36 -11.54 13.65 5.92
C TYR A 36 -11.86 14.77 4.94
N ASP A 37 -11.18 15.90 5.12
CA ASP A 37 -11.36 17.07 4.26
C ASP A 37 -10.75 16.86 2.88
N GLU A 38 -9.61 16.12 2.80
CA GLU A 38 -8.92 15.82 1.55
C GLU A 38 -8.28 14.41 1.61
N ILE A 39 -8.28 13.72 0.49
CA ILE A 39 -7.68 12.40 0.36
C ILE A 39 -6.83 12.35 -0.91
N PHE A 40 -5.52 12.18 -0.74
CA PHE A 40 -4.55 12.07 -1.82
C PHE A 40 -4.09 10.61 -1.96
N ILE A 41 -4.22 10.07 -3.17
CA ILE A 41 -3.81 8.70 -3.51
C ILE A 41 -2.72 8.77 -4.56
N MET A 42 -1.49 8.50 -4.14
CA MET A 42 -0.30 8.65 -4.97
C MET A 42 0.04 7.37 -5.75
N ILE A 43 0.36 7.53 -7.02
CA ILE A 43 1.10 6.53 -7.80
C ILE A 43 2.57 6.95 -7.76
N ALA A 44 3.36 6.24 -6.95
CA ALA A 44 4.72 6.61 -6.58
C ALA A 44 5.74 6.14 -7.64
N ASP A 45 5.71 6.73 -8.83
CA ASP A 45 6.56 6.37 -9.97
C ASP A 45 8.03 6.76 -9.76
N ALA A 46 8.31 7.96 -9.26
CA ALA A 46 9.67 8.38 -8.93
C ALA A 46 10.28 7.49 -7.83
N GLN A 47 9.49 7.13 -6.82
CA GLN A 47 9.90 6.18 -5.79
C GLN A 47 10.17 4.79 -6.38
N ALA A 48 9.40 4.36 -7.38
CA ALA A 48 9.61 3.07 -8.04
C ALA A 48 10.93 3.00 -8.81
N LEU A 49 11.44 4.13 -9.29
CA LEU A 49 12.73 4.20 -10.00
C LEU A 49 13.94 3.97 -9.08
N THR A 50 13.80 4.10 -7.76
CA THR A 50 14.92 3.88 -6.83
C THR A 50 15.51 2.47 -6.89
N ASP A 51 14.72 1.50 -7.33
CA ASP A 51 15.11 0.09 -7.52
C ASP A 51 14.71 -0.49 -8.89
N ASN A 52 14.29 0.38 -9.85
CA ASN A 52 13.97 0.03 -11.23
C ASN A 52 14.49 1.09 -12.21
N ALA A 53 15.61 1.75 -11.88
CA ALA A 53 16.19 2.82 -12.72
C ALA A 53 16.62 2.32 -14.11
N ASP A 54 17.01 1.05 -14.20
CA ASP A 54 17.41 0.36 -15.45
C ASP A 54 16.21 -0.10 -16.31
N ASN A 55 14.99 -0.04 -15.76
CA ASN A 55 13.77 -0.46 -16.46
C ASN A 55 12.63 0.54 -16.28
N PRO A 56 12.75 1.78 -16.76
CA PRO A 56 11.70 2.82 -16.60
C PRO A 56 10.40 2.46 -17.33
N GLU A 57 10.49 1.67 -18.41
CA GLU A 57 9.31 1.24 -19.17
C GLU A 57 8.37 0.36 -18.30
N LYS A 58 8.93 -0.48 -17.45
CA LYS A 58 8.14 -1.25 -16.46
C LYS A 58 7.32 -0.33 -15.55
N VAL A 59 7.92 0.77 -15.07
CA VAL A 59 7.22 1.75 -14.24
C VAL A 59 6.12 2.43 -15.04
N ARG A 60 6.44 2.93 -16.23
CA ARG A 60 5.51 3.61 -17.13
C ARG A 60 4.28 2.76 -17.44
N GLN A 61 4.46 1.51 -17.85
CA GLN A 61 3.37 0.59 -18.21
C GLN A 61 2.44 0.29 -17.03
N ASN A 62 2.95 0.37 -15.81
CA ASN A 62 2.17 0.04 -14.62
C ASN A 62 1.44 1.23 -13.97
N ILE A 63 1.63 2.47 -14.44
CA ILE A 63 0.86 3.62 -13.93
C ILE A 63 -0.64 3.40 -14.15
N LEU A 64 -1.06 3.13 -15.38
CA LEU A 64 -2.47 2.86 -15.69
C LEU A 64 -2.96 1.58 -15.01
N GLN A 65 -2.12 0.55 -14.86
CA GLN A 65 -2.52 -0.68 -14.18
C GLN A 65 -2.87 -0.43 -12.71
N VAL A 66 -2.08 0.38 -12.02
CA VAL A 66 -2.34 0.76 -10.61
C VAL A 66 -3.56 1.69 -10.50
N ALA A 67 -3.71 2.66 -11.41
CA ALA A 67 -4.88 3.54 -11.43
C ALA A 67 -6.18 2.73 -11.61
N LEU A 68 -6.18 1.78 -12.55
CA LEU A 68 -7.31 0.87 -12.78
C LEU A 68 -7.63 0.02 -11.55
N ASP A 69 -6.60 -0.50 -10.86
CA ASP A 69 -6.77 -1.26 -9.63
C ASP A 69 -7.36 -0.40 -8.50
N TYR A 70 -6.95 0.87 -8.38
CA TYR A 70 -7.51 1.82 -7.41
C TYR A 70 -9.00 2.05 -7.64
N LEU A 71 -9.38 2.39 -8.86
CA LEU A 71 -10.78 2.63 -9.25
C LEU A 71 -11.62 1.35 -9.12
N ALA A 72 -11.06 0.20 -9.51
CA ALA A 72 -11.72 -1.09 -9.38
C ALA A 72 -12.00 -1.47 -7.93
N CYS A 73 -11.10 -1.13 -7.01
CA CYS A 73 -11.30 -1.36 -5.57
C CYS A 73 -12.36 -0.44 -4.96
N GLY A 74 -12.79 0.62 -5.67
CA GLY A 74 -13.87 1.51 -5.23
C GLY A 74 -13.39 2.87 -4.72
N LEU A 75 -12.15 3.28 -5.03
CA LEU A 75 -11.77 4.68 -4.86
C LEU A 75 -12.54 5.55 -5.86
N ASP A 76 -13.26 6.53 -5.35
CA ASP A 76 -14.13 7.43 -6.11
C ASP A 76 -13.36 8.71 -6.48
N PRO A 77 -13.09 8.99 -7.76
CA PRO A 77 -12.35 10.18 -8.18
C PRO A 77 -13.03 11.50 -7.85
N ASN A 78 -14.32 11.49 -7.50
CA ASN A 78 -15.02 12.68 -6.99
C ASN A 78 -14.74 12.95 -5.49
N LYS A 79 -14.15 12.00 -4.77
CA LYS A 79 -13.87 12.10 -3.34
C LYS A 79 -12.37 12.08 -3.03
N VAL A 80 -11.55 11.60 -3.96
CA VAL A 80 -10.11 11.47 -3.78
C VAL A 80 -9.33 12.03 -4.97
N HIS A 81 -8.14 12.54 -4.72
CA HIS A 81 -7.22 13.02 -5.75
C HIS A 81 -6.20 11.91 -6.06
N ILE A 82 -6.39 11.20 -7.18
CA ILE A 82 -5.41 10.20 -7.64
C ILE A 82 -4.37 10.92 -8.50
N PHE A 83 -3.10 10.87 -8.10
CA PHE A 83 -2.05 11.62 -8.77
C PHE A 83 -0.77 10.80 -8.99
N ILE A 84 0.06 11.26 -9.93
CA ILE A 84 1.37 10.68 -10.25
C ILE A 84 2.44 11.50 -9.55
N GLN A 85 3.30 10.86 -8.75
CA GLN A 85 4.32 11.50 -7.92
C GLN A 85 5.24 12.43 -8.73
N SER A 86 5.73 11.99 -9.89
CA SER A 86 6.65 12.77 -10.73
C SER A 86 6.01 14.02 -11.34
N MET A 87 4.68 14.12 -11.32
CA MET A 87 3.95 15.32 -11.77
C MET A 87 3.90 16.41 -10.70
N VAL A 88 4.49 16.18 -9.53
CA VAL A 88 4.56 17.13 -8.41
C VAL A 88 6.03 17.39 -8.04
N PRO A 89 6.76 18.23 -8.81
CA PRO A 89 8.19 18.44 -8.62
C PRO A 89 8.57 19.03 -7.26
N GLN A 90 7.64 19.68 -6.57
CA GLN A 90 7.81 20.23 -5.23
C GLN A 90 8.23 19.20 -4.19
N LEU A 91 7.83 17.92 -4.38
CA LEU A 91 8.21 16.80 -3.52
C LEU A 91 9.73 16.58 -3.54
N THR A 92 10.35 16.75 -4.71
CA THR A 92 11.80 16.61 -4.87
C THR A 92 12.55 17.73 -4.16
N GLU A 93 12.07 18.96 -4.24
CA GLU A 93 12.67 20.09 -3.56
C GLU A 93 12.56 19.97 -2.03
N LEU A 94 11.39 19.62 -1.50
CA LEU A 94 11.21 19.33 -0.08
C LEU A 94 12.14 18.21 0.39
N SER A 95 12.26 17.13 -0.38
CA SER A 95 13.16 16.01 -0.08
C SER A 95 14.62 16.49 0.02
N PHE A 96 15.06 17.37 -0.87
CA PHE A 96 16.40 17.96 -0.81
C PHE A 96 16.63 18.76 0.46
N TYR A 97 15.66 19.58 0.88
CA TYR A 97 15.77 20.32 2.14
C TYR A 97 15.85 19.41 3.36
N TYR A 98 15.05 18.35 3.40
CA TYR A 98 15.04 17.39 4.51
C TYR A 98 16.33 16.56 4.59
N GLN A 99 17.01 16.30 3.46
CA GLN A 99 18.32 15.63 3.46
C GLN A 99 19.37 16.36 4.29
N ASN A 100 19.26 17.69 4.44
CA ASN A 100 20.16 18.49 5.28
C ASN A 100 19.91 18.31 6.78
N LEU A 101 18.78 17.71 7.17
CA LEU A 101 18.37 17.54 8.57
C LEU A 101 18.49 16.08 9.05
N VAL A 102 18.77 15.14 8.14
CA VAL A 102 18.85 13.70 8.44
C VAL A 102 20.28 13.20 8.23
N THR A 103 20.80 12.44 9.19
CA THR A 103 22.15 11.87 9.06
C THR A 103 22.14 10.51 8.38
N VAL A 104 23.24 10.17 7.70
CA VAL A 104 23.47 8.82 7.13
C VAL A 104 23.29 7.73 8.19
N SER A 105 23.82 7.94 9.39
CA SER A 105 23.69 6.98 10.50
C SER A 105 22.24 6.75 10.93
N ARG A 106 21.36 7.76 10.80
CA ARG A 106 19.93 7.60 11.11
C ARG A 106 19.24 6.74 10.06
N LEU A 107 19.53 6.96 8.77
CA LEU A 107 19.00 6.12 7.68
C LEU A 107 19.44 4.66 7.81
N GLN A 108 20.71 4.42 8.11
CA GLN A 108 21.25 3.07 8.31
C GLN A 108 20.59 2.31 9.47
N ARG A 109 20.08 3.01 10.47
CA ARG A 109 19.38 2.41 11.61
C ARG A 109 17.90 2.17 11.39
N ASN A 110 17.31 2.67 10.27
CA ASN A 110 15.91 2.39 9.96
C ASN A 110 15.71 0.90 9.68
N PRO A 111 14.84 0.19 10.44
CA PRO A 111 14.71 -1.27 10.34
C PRO A 111 14.22 -1.73 8.96
N THR A 112 13.32 -0.95 8.33
CA THR A 112 12.77 -1.28 7.00
C THR A 112 13.85 -1.15 5.94
N VAL A 113 14.60 -0.05 5.94
CA VAL A 113 15.73 0.15 5.00
C VAL A 113 16.76 -0.97 5.15
N LYS A 114 17.11 -1.32 6.39
CA LYS A 114 18.09 -2.39 6.68
C LYS A 114 17.63 -3.73 6.15
N SER A 115 16.38 -4.11 6.38
CA SER A 115 15.84 -5.39 5.90
C SER A 115 15.71 -5.42 4.38
N GLU A 116 15.35 -4.32 3.73
CA GLU A 116 15.26 -4.24 2.27
C GLU A 116 16.61 -4.30 1.58
N ILE A 117 17.66 -3.66 2.15
CA ILE A 117 19.04 -3.76 1.65
C ILE A 117 19.49 -5.22 1.64
N GLN A 118 19.23 -5.97 2.72
CA GLN A 118 19.57 -7.40 2.82
C GLN A 118 18.79 -8.24 1.79
N MET A 119 17.47 -8.04 1.68
CA MET A 119 16.63 -8.80 0.74
C MET A 119 17.00 -8.57 -0.73
N ARG A 120 17.56 -7.40 -1.07
CA ARG A 120 17.93 -7.02 -2.43
C ARG A 120 19.39 -7.28 -2.78
N ASN A 121 20.18 -7.78 -1.84
CA ASN A 121 21.64 -7.98 -1.98
C ASN A 121 22.40 -6.69 -2.37
N PHE A 122 21.96 -5.53 -1.88
CA PHE A 122 22.60 -4.24 -2.13
C PHE A 122 23.82 -3.98 -1.22
N GLU A 123 24.25 -4.93 -0.39
CA GLU A 123 25.26 -4.72 0.66
C GLU A 123 26.56 -4.08 0.16
N ALA A 124 26.99 -4.40 -1.05
CA ALA A 124 28.21 -3.86 -1.65
C ALA A 124 28.00 -2.55 -2.47
N SER A 125 26.76 -2.24 -2.86
CA SER A 125 26.48 -1.11 -3.76
C SER A 125 25.03 -0.64 -3.62
N ILE A 126 24.79 0.20 -2.61
CA ILE A 126 23.46 0.73 -2.37
C ILE A 126 23.24 1.98 -3.23
N PRO A 127 22.22 2.01 -4.11
CA PRO A 127 21.87 3.22 -4.85
C PRO A 127 21.50 4.35 -3.89
N VAL A 128 22.00 5.56 -4.11
CA VAL A 128 21.73 6.71 -3.23
C VAL A 128 20.23 7.01 -3.15
N GLY A 129 19.52 6.98 -4.27
CA GLY A 129 18.06 7.18 -4.29
C GLY A 129 17.32 6.14 -3.44
N PHE A 130 17.75 4.88 -3.50
CA PHE A 130 17.20 3.82 -2.63
C PHE A 130 17.52 4.07 -1.14
N PHE A 131 18.73 4.52 -0.83
CA PHE A 131 19.13 4.79 0.55
C PHE A 131 18.38 6.00 1.14
N CYS A 132 18.05 7.01 0.33
CA CYS A 132 17.40 8.24 0.74
C CYS A 132 15.87 8.20 0.66
N TYR A 133 15.24 7.10 0.17
CA TYR A 133 13.79 7.09 -0.02
C TYR A 133 12.95 7.38 1.24
N PRO A 134 13.39 7.09 2.49
CA PRO A 134 12.61 7.47 3.66
C PRO A 134 12.45 8.99 3.81
N ILE A 135 13.41 9.76 3.30
CA ILE A 135 13.35 11.21 3.30
C ILE A 135 12.38 11.71 2.22
N SER A 136 12.44 11.13 1.02
CA SER A 136 11.48 11.46 -0.04
C SER A 136 10.06 11.08 0.33
N GLN A 137 9.86 9.94 1.02
CA GLN A 137 8.54 9.56 1.54
C GLN A 137 8.02 10.56 2.59
N ALA A 138 8.89 11.10 3.44
CA ALA A 138 8.51 12.17 4.36
C ALA A 138 8.11 13.45 3.61
N ALA A 139 8.78 13.79 2.51
CA ALA A 139 8.41 14.91 1.65
C ALA A 139 7.04 14.67 0.99
N ASP A 140 6.78 13.45 0.48
CA ASP A 140 5.48 13.08 -0.07
C ASP A 140 4.34 13.32 0.93
N ILE A 141 4.55 12.92 2.19
CA ILE A 141 3.53 13.03 3.25
C ILE A 141 3.32 14.49 3.68
N THR A 142 4.41 15.20 3.92
CA THR A 142 4.36 16.55 4.52
C THR A 142 3.96 17.64 3.52
N ALA A 143 4.20 17.44 2.21
CA ALA A 143 3.77 18.36 1.17
C ALA A 143 2.26 18.61 1.16
N PHE A 144 1.49 17.64 1.59
CA PHE A 144 0.03 17.72 1.70
C PHE A 144 -0.44 18.01 3.14
N LYS A 145 0.48 18.22 4.08
CA LYS A 145 0.17 18.32 5.52
C LYS A 145 -0.72 17.16 5.98
N ALA A 146 -0.41 15.95 5.50
CA ALA A 146 -1.20 14.76 5.80
C ALA A 146 -1.18 14.46 7.30
N THR A 147 -2.37 14.33 7.88
CA THR A 147 -2.56 13.95 9.29
C THR A 147 -2.65 12.44 9.46
N THR A 148 -2.96 11.73 8.38
CA THR A 148 -3.30 10.29 8.42
C THR A 148 -2.70 9.56 7.23
N VAL A 149 -2.00 8.45 7.49
CA VAL A 149 -1.41 7.58 6.47
C VAL A 149 -1.91 6.14 6.65
N PRO A 150 -2.92 5.70 5.89
CA PRO A 150 -3.32 4.30 5.85
C PRO A 150 -2.24 3.45 5.19
N ALA A 151 -1.62 2.55 5.94
CA ALA A 151 -0.51 1.73 5.46
C ALA A 151 -0.38 0.41 6.22
N GLY A 152 0.42 -0.52 5.69
CA GLY A 152 0.79 -1.74 6.38
C GLY A 152 1.75 -1.50 7.56
N GLU A 153 1.86 -2.48 8.45
CA GLU A 153 2.68 -2.38 9.67
C GLU A 153 4.18 -2.16 9.38
N ASP A 154 4.66 -2.64 8.25
CA ASP A 154 6.04 -2.45 7.78
C ASP A 154 6.39 -0.97 7.50
N GLN A 155 5.38 -0.09 7.41
CA GLN A 155 5.56 1.35 7.22
C GLN A 155 5.71 2.15 8.53
N LYS A 156 5.49 1.54 9.69
CA LYS A 156 5.66 2.24 10.98
C LYS A 156 7.01 2.96 11.11
N PRO A 157 8.18 2.33 10.82
CA PRO A 157 9.47 3.00 10.94
C PRO A 157 9.64 4.17 9.96
N MET A 158 8.90 4.18 8.84
CA MET A 158 8.89 5.29 7.89
C MET A 158 8.10 6.48 8.43
N ILE A 159 6.94 6.22 9.03
CA ILE A 159 6.12 7.28 9.64
C ILE A 159 6.82 7.87 10.86
N GLU A 160 7.46 7.06 11.71
CA GLU A 160 8.29 7.53 12.82
C GLU A 160 9.41 8.45 12.32
N GLN A 161 10.11 8.07 11.24
CA GLN A 161 11.14 8.92 10.65
C GLN A 161 10.56 10.20 10.03
N CYS A 162 9.37 10.16 9.46
CA CYS A 162 8.66 11.34 8.99
C CYS A 162 8.37 12.31 10.14
N CYS A 163 7.84 11.83 11.26
CA CYS A 163 7.60 12.63 12.47
C CYS A 163 8.90 13.26 13.02
N GLU A 164 10.02 12.51 13.03
CA GLU A 164 11.33 13.05 13.40
C GLU A 164 11.76 14.22 12.49
N ILE A 165 11.52 14.10 11.17
CA ILE A 165 11.81 15.16 10.20
C ILE A 165 10.92 16.38 10.45
N VAL A 166 9.61 16.18 10.63
CA VAL A 166 8.66 17.26 10.96
C VAL A 166 9.08 17.98 12.22
N HIS A 167 9.35 17.23 13.30
CA HIS A 167 9.84 17.80 14.56
C HIS A 167 11.11 18.62 14.36
N LYS A 168 12.05 18.11 13.55
CA LYS A 168 13.31 18.83 13.28
C LYS A 168 13.10 20.09 12.48
N VAL A 169 12.27 20.06 11.42
CA VAL A 169 11.90 21.24 10.62
C VAL A 169 11.25 22.29 11.51
N ASN A 170 10.23 21.90 12.27
CA ASN A 170 9.48 22.81 13.13
C ASN A 170 10.34 23.41 14.24
N SER A 171 11.29 22.65 14.82
CA SER A 171 12.19 23.16 15.86
C SER A 171 13.25 24.14 15.33
N VAL A 172 13.68 23.99 14.07
CA VAL A 172 14.73 24.84 13.48
C VAL A 172 14.14 26.08 12.80
N TYR A 173 13.02 25.92 12.09
CA TYR A 173 12.47 26.94 11.22
C TYR A 173 11.13 27.51 11.70
N GLY A 174 10.54 26.98 12.76
CA GLY A 174 9.22 27.33 13.27
C GLY A 174 8.13 26.37 12.79
N GLU A 175 6.99 26.41 13.46
CA GLU A 175 5.82 25.53 13.21
C GLU A 175 5.29 25.68 11.77
N THR A 176 5.61 24.73 10.91
CA THR A 176 5.29 24.77 9.48
C THR A 176 4.64 23.47 8.99
N LEU A 177 5.11 22.34 9.47
CA LEU A 177 4.68 21.01 9.04
C LEU A 177 3.83 20.31 10.12
N VAL A 178 3.06 19.29 9.68
CA VAL A 178 2.16 18.51 10.54
C VAL A 178 2.71 17.10 10.67
N GLU A 179 2.70 16.53 11.89
CA GLU A 179 3.06 15.13 12.12
C GLU A 179 1.92 14.20 11.69
N PRO A 180 2.21 13.19 10.87
CA PRO A 180 1.21 12.20 10.45
C PRO A 180 1.06 11.08 11.48
N GLU A 181 -0.13 10.46 11.49
CA GLU A 181 -0.40 9.22 12.20
C GLU A 181 -0.63 8.06 11.20
N ILE A 182 -0.09 6.88 11.51
CA ILE A 182 -0.36 5.67 10.72
C ILE A 182 -1.70 5.07 11.14
N VAL A 183 -2.51 4.70 10.14
CA VAL A 183 -3.73 3.90 10.35
C VAL A 183 -3.51 2.51 9.77
N LEU A 184 -3.59 1.51 10.64
CA LEU A 184 -3.41 0.10 10.28
C LEU A 184 -4.77 -0.56 9.97
N PRO A 185 -4.79 -1.63 9.15
CA PRO A 185 -5.97 -2.47 8.99
C PRO A 185 -6.50 -2.96 10.34
N GLN A 186 -7.82 -2.94 10.49
CA GLN A 186 -8.48 -3.36 11.74
C GLN A 186 -8.35 -4.86 12.03
N ASN A 187 -8.25 -5.69 10.98
CA ASN A 187 -8.09 -7.13 11.10
C ASN A 187 -6.60 -7.49 11.12
N ALA A 188 -6.14 -8.15 12.19
CA ALA A 188 -4.75 -8.58 12.34
C ALA A 188 -4.26 -9.51 11.20
N ALA A 189 -5.13 -10.35 10.63
CA ALA A 189 -4.79 -11.21 9.49
C ALA A 189 -4.45 -10.40 8.22
N CYS A 190 -4.95 -9.16 8.12
CA CYS A 190 -4.69 -8.25 7.00
C CYS A 190 -3.35 -7.51 7.11
N LEU A 191 -2.71 -7.48 8.28
CA LEU A 191 -1.45 -6.78 8.50
C LEU A 191 -0.30 -7.35 7.66
N ARG A 192 -0.27 -8.67 7.49
CA ARG A 192 0.78 -9.34 6.72
C ARG A 192 0.28 -10.64 6.09
N LEU A 193 -0.30 -10.54 4.89
CA LEU A 193 -0.75 -11.73 4.16
C LEU A 193 0.46 -12.47 3.57
N PRO A 194 0.63 -13.79 3.85
CA PRO A 194 1.70 -14.60 3.25
C PRO A 194 1.42 -14.85 1.75
N GLY A 195 2.47 -15.20 1.01
CA GLY A 195 2.30 -15.76 -0.33
C GLY A 195 1.58 -17.10 -0.29
N ILE A 196 1.12 -17.56 -1.46
CA ILE A 196 0.44 -18.86 -1.61
C ILE A 196 1.34 -20.04 -1.22
N ASP A 197 2.65 -19.85 -1.22
CA ASP A 197 3.68 -20.82 -0.80
C ASP A 197 3.82 -20.96 0.74
N GLY A 198 3.18 -20.08 1.51
CA GLY A 198 3.23 -20.09 2.97
C GLY A 198 4.61 -19.80 3.59
N LYS A 199 5.62 -19.45 2.77
CA LYS A 199 7.01 -19.29 3.22
C LYS A 199 7.44 -17.84 3.39
N ALA A 200 6.98 -16.96 2.50
CA ALA A 200 7.41 -15.58 2.44
C ALA A 200 6.19 -14.65 2.37
N LYS A 201 6.44 -13.35 2.62
CA LYS A 201 5.45 -12.30 2.32
C LYS A 201 5.07 -12.39 0.83
N MET A 202 3.81 -12.12 0.54
CA MET A 202 3.32 -12.03 -0.82
C MET A 202 4.14 -11.01 -1.62
N SER A 203 4.67 -11.44 -2.76
CA SER A 203 5.55 -10.61 -3.60
C SER A 203 5.39 -10.95 -5.08
N LYS A 204 5.34 -9.89 -5.91
CA LYS A 204 5.30 -10.03 -7.37
C LYS A 204 6.55 -10.74 -7.92
N SER A 205 7.73 -10.43 -7.36
CA SER A 205 9.00 -11.02 -7.81
C SER A 205 9.14 -12.50 -7.50
N LEU A 206 8.43 -13.00 -6.48
CA LEU A 206 8.42 -14.41 -6.10
C LEU A 206 7.34 -15.22 -6.84
N GLY A 207 6.43 -14.56 -7.57
CA GLY A 207 5.33 -15.21 -8.27
C GLY A 207 4.31 -15.89 -7.34
N ASN A 208 4.33 -15.58 -6.03
CA ASN A 208 3.51 -16.20 -5.00
C ASN A 208 2.27 -15.38 -4.62
N CYS A 209 1.81 -14.50 -5.51
CA CYS A 209 0.69 -13.60 -5.27
C CYS A 209 -0.54 -13.95 -6.12
N ILE A 210 -1.73 -13.54 -5.63
CA ILE A 210 -2.98 -13.49 -6.38
C ILE A 210 -3.25 -12.02 -6.71
N TYR A 211 -3.35 -11.69 -8.00
CA TYR A 211 -3.65 -10.32 -8.44
C TYR A 211 -5.13 -10.00 -8.34
N LEU A 212 -5.47 -8.71 -8.15
CA LEU A 212 -6.86 -8.26 -8.07
C LEU A 212 -7.61 -8.44 -9.40
N SER A 213 -6.88 -8.33 -10.50
CA SER A 213 -7.38 -8.47 -11.87
C SER A 213 -7.18 -9.87 -12.46
N GLU A 214 -6.89 -10.88 -11.62
CA GLU A 214 -6.64 -12.24 -12.09
C GLU A 214 -7.94 -12.94 -12.51
N GLU A 215 -7.89 -13.73 -13.58
CA GLU A 215 -9.08 -14.45 -14.03
C GLU A 215 -9.47 -15.57 -13.05
N PRO A 216 -10.76 -15.93 -12.97
CA PRO A 216 -11.27 -16.90 -12.00
C PRO A 216 -10.54 -18.24 -12.01
N GLU A 217 -10.19 -18.74 -13.19
CA GLU A 217 -9.52 -20.03 -13.37
C GLU A 217 -8.09 -20.03 -12.81
N ASP A 218 -7.40 -18.90 -12.91
CA ASP A 218 -6.03 -18.77 -12.41
C ASP A 218 -6.02 -18.60 -10.89
N ILE A 219 -7.02 -17.90 -10.32
CA ILE A 219 -7.24 -17.86 -8.88
C ILE A 219 -7.49 -19.27 -8.34
N GLU A 220 -8.38 -20.04 -8.98
CA GLU A 220 -8.67 -21.41 -8.57
C GLU A 220 -7.41 -22.30 -8.59
N LYS A 221 -6.60 -22.23 -9.66
CA LYS A 221 -5.33 -22.96 -9.75
C LYS A 221 -4.39 -22.61 -8.61
N LYS A 222 -4.24 -21.30 -8.32
CA LYS A 222 -3.38 -20.79 -7.23
C LYS A 222 -3.88 -21.25 -5.87
N VAL A 223 -5.17 -21.15 -5.59
CA VAL A 223 -5.76 -21.62 -4.34
C VAL A 223 -5.56 -23.13 -4.17
N LYS A 224 -5.77 -23.94 -5.23
CA LYS A 224 -5.51 -25.38 -5.20
C LYS A 224 -4.04 -25.69 -4.89
N SER A 225 -3.11 -24.90 -5.39
CA SER A 225 -1.66 -25.06 -5.18
C SER A 225 -1.14 -24.48 -3.85
N MET A 226 -1.96 -23.78 -3.08
CA MET A 226 -1.54 -23.21 -1.80
C MET A 226 -0.93 -24.28 -0.89
N PHE A 227 0.13 -23.87 -0.19
CA PHE A 227 0.75 -24.69 0.84
C PHE A 227 -0.27 -25.09 1.91
N THR A 228 -0.18 -26.34 2.38
CA THR A 228 -0.96 -26.87 3.50
C THR A 228 -0.02 -27.61 4.45
N ASP A 229 -0.56 -28.12 5.57
CA ASP A 229 0.23 -28.86 6.54
C ASP A 229 0.81 -30.15 5.91
N PRO A 230 2.13 -30.30 5.82
CA PRO A 230 2.75 -31.49 5.24
C PRO A 230 2.53 -32.77 6.05
N ASN A 231 2.07 -32.67 7.30
CA ASN A 231 1.75 -33.81 8.15
C ASN A 231 0.29 -34.25 8.02
N HIS A 232 -0.57 -33.45 7.38
CA HIS A 232 -1.98 -33.77 7.13
C HIS A 232 -2.09 -34.60 5.84
N LEU A 233 -1.65 -35.87 5.89
CA LEU A 233 -1.60 -36.77 4.73
C LEU A 233 -2.94 -37.42 4.40
N ARG A 234 -3.75 -37.69 5.41
CA ARG A 234 -5.08 -38.31 5.29
C ARG A 234 -6.12 -37.38 5.89
N VAL A 235 -7.36 -37.50 5.39
CA VAL A 235 -8.49 -36.68 5.90
C VAL A 235 -8.71 -36.85 7.41
N GLN A 236 -8.39 -38.01 7.95
CA GLN A 236 -8.53 -38.31 9.39
C GLN A 236 -7.41 -37.77 10.27
N ASP A 237 -6.30 -37.40 9.66
CA ASP A 237 -5.16 -36.87 10.42
C ASP A 237 -5.50 -35.48 10.98
N PRO A 238 -5.08 -35.13 12.20
CA PRO A 238 -5.18 -33.77 12.71
C PRO A 238 -4.36 -32.82 11.84
N GLY A 239 -4.96 -31.69 11.43
CA GLY A 239 -4.28 -30.67 10.64
C GLY A 239 -3.87 -29.46 11.47
N LYS A 240 -2.77 -28.78 11.06
CA LYS A 240 -2.29 -27.55 11.69
C LYS A 240 -2.86 -26.32 10.99
N VAL A 241 -3.57 -25.49 11.73
CA VAL A 241 -4.14 -24.21 11.26
C VAL A 241 -3.10 -23.08 11.30
N GLU A 242 -2.29 -23.06 12.36
CA GLU A 242 -1.27 -22.01 12.55
C GLU A 242 -0.21 -22.05 11.44
N GLY A 243 0.02 -20.89 10.81
CA GLY A 243 0.98 -20.76 9.69
C GLY A 243 0.47 -21.36 8.36
N ASN A 244 -0.76 -21.89 8.32
CA ASN A 244 -1.37 -22.40 7.10
C ASN A 244 -1.98 -21.24 6.29
N PRO A 245 -1.47 -20.91 5.10
CA PRO A 245 -1.93 -19.78 4.31
C PRO A 245 -3.41 -19.86 3.96
N VAL A 246 -3.98 -21.08 3.77
CA VAL A 246 -5.40 -21.24 3.46
C VAL A 246 -6.26 -20.65 4.57
N PHE A 247 -5.94 -20.91 5.83
CA PHE A 247 -6.69 -20.36 6.97
C PHE A 247 -6.40 -18.87 7.19
N ILE A 248 -5.17 -18.42 6.96
CA ILE A 248 -4.81 -17.00 7.04
C ILE A 248 -5.61 -16.17 6.02
N TYR A 249 -5.78 -16.70 4.80
CA TYR A 249 -6.63 -16.04 3.79
C TYR A 249 -8.11 -16.10 4.18
N LEU A 250 -8.59 -17.18 4.74
CA LEU A 250 -9.96 -17.24 5.27
C LEU A 250 -10.16 -16.23 6.42
N ASP A 251 -9.19 -16.06 7.33
CA ASP A 251 -9.24 -15.03 8.38
C ASP A 251 -9.31 -13.60 7.81
N ALA A 252 -8.67 -13.36 6.66
CA ALA A 252 -8.64 -12.06 6.02
C ALA A 252 -9.91 -11.73 5.20
N PHE A 253 -10.51 -12.75 4.56
CA PHE A 253 -11.55 -12.55 3.55
C PHE A 253 -12.90 -13.12 3.93
N CYS A 254 -12.95 -14.17 4.77
CA CYS A 254 -14.20 -14.86 5.06
C CYS A 254 -15.11 -14.00 5.95
N ARG A 255 -16.41 -14.01 5.60
CA ARG A 255 -17.49 -13.34 6.35
C ARG A 255 -18.58 -14.36 6.67
N PRO A 256 -19.46 -14.07 7.67
CA PRO A 256 -20.56 -14.98 8.02
C PRO A 256 -21.46 -15.37 6.84
N GLU A 257 -21.70 -14.44 5.91
CA GLU A 257 -22.54 -14.65 4.73
C GLU A 257 -22.00 -15.77 3.82
N HIS A 258 -20.67 -15.91 3.74
CA HIS A 258 -20.02 -16.92 2.92
C HIS A 258 -20.31 -18.35 3.39
N PHE A 259 -20.56 -18.57 4.69
CA PHE A 259 -20.96 -19.87 5.19
C PHE A 259 -22.36 -20.24 4.73
N ALA A 260 -23.30 -19.32 4.86
CA ALA A 260 -24.68 -19.55 4.42
C ALA A 260 -24.76 -19.88 2.92
N GLU A 261 -23.89 -19.25 2.12
CA GLU A 261 -23.90 -19.40 0.66
C GLU A 261 -23.09 -20.63 0.18
N PHE A 262 -21.88 -20.82 0.71
CA PHE A 262 -20.92 -21.77 0.14
C PHE A 262 -20.65 -22.99 1.00
N TRP A 263 -20.94 -22.91 2.32
CA TRP A 263 -20.69 -24.03 3.23
C TRP A 263 -21.62 -24.05 4.44
N PRO A 264 -22.93 -24.30 4.25
CA PRO A 264 -23.95 -24.17 5.29
C PRO A 264 -23.85 -25.23 6.42
N GLU A 265 -22.92 -26.20 6.30
CA GLU A 265 -22.61 -27.16 7.38
C GLU A 265 -21.93 -26.52 8.58
N TYR A 266 -21.32 -25.33 8.42
CA TYR A 266 -20.64 -24.57 9.46
C TYR A 266 -21.26 -23.18 9.64
N GLN A 267 -21.21 -22.66 10.86
CA GLN A 267 -21.73 -21.34 11.19
C GLN A 267 -20.65 -20.26 11.08
N ASN A 268 -19.38 -20.65 11.34
CA ASN A 268 -18.25 -19.73 11.37
C ASN A 268 -16.91 -20.44 11.09
N LEU A 269 -15.87 -19.65 10.93
CA LEU A 269 -14.54 -20.15 10.61
C LEU A 269 -13.90 -20.94 11.76
N ASP A 270 -14.25 -20.64 13.01
CA ASP A 270 -13.69 -21.34 14.18
C ASP A 270 -14.15 -22.80 14.21
N GLU A 271 -15.38 -23.09 13.80
CA GLU A 271 -15.88 -24.47 13.64
C GLU A 271 -15.09 -25.24 12.57
N VAL A 272 -14.80 -24.59 11.45
CA VAL A 272 -13.97 -25.20 10.38
C VAL A 272 -12.56 -25.49 10.88
N LYS A 273 -11.94 -24.51 11.57
CA LYS A 273 -10.61 -24.67 12.19
C LYS A 273 -10.59 -25.81 13.21
N ALA A 274 -11.56 -25.86 14.10
CA ALA A 274 -11.68 -26.91 15.11
C ALA A 274 -11.87 -28.28 14.47
N HIS A 275 -12.67 -28.39 13.40
CA HIS A 275 -12.83 -29.64 12.64
C HIS A 275 -11.52 -30.07 11.96
N TYR A 276 -10.83 -29.16 11.30
CA TYR A 276 -9.55 -29.44 10.66
C TYR A 276 -8.48 -29.92 11.67
N GLN A 277 -8.41 -29.27 12.84
CA GLN A 277 -7.45 -29.60 13.90
C GLN A 277 -7.70 -30.98 14.56
N ARG A 278 -8.94 -31.41 14.67
CA ARG A 278 -9.25 -32.74 15.23
C ARG A 278 -9.16 -33.88 14.21
N GLY A 279 -9.01 -33.57 12.92
CA GLY A 279 -9.09 -34.52 11.81
C GLY A 279 -10.53 -34.77 11.33
N GLY A 280 -10.65 -35.28 10.11
CA GLY A 280 -11.93 -35.54 9.44
C GLY A 280 -12.27 -34.51 8.36
N LEU A 281 -11.47 -33.44 8.18
CA LEU A 281 -11.68 -32.43 7.16
C LEU A 281 -10.44 -32.30 6.27
N GLY A 282 -10.56 -32.68 5.01
CA GLY A 282 -9.44 -32.65 4.05
C GLY A 282 -9.17 -31.26 3.46
N ASP A 283 -7.90 -30.99 3.15
CA ASP A 283 -7.40 -29.73 2.59
C ASP A 283 -8.18 -29.23 1.37
N MET A 284 -8.52 -30.14 0.46
CA MET A 284 -9.22 -29.76 -0.76
C MET A 284 -10.62 -29.19 -0.53
N LYS A 285 -11.32 -29.61 0.54
CA LYS A 285 -12.62 -29.02 0.92
C LYS A 285 -12.44 -27.58 1.42
N VAL A 286 -11.43 -27.36 2.27
CA VAL A 286 -11.12 -26.03 2.79
C VAL A 286 -10.66 -25.10 1.66
N LYS A 287 -9.81 -25.59 0.74
CA LYS A 287 -9.38 -24.82 -0.44
C LYS A 287 -10.54 -24.49 -1.38
N LYS A 288 -11.48 -25.43 -1.56
CA LYS A 288 -12.70 -25.16 -2.35
C LYS A 288 -13.52 -24.02 -1.73
N PHE A 289 -13.68 -24.04 -0.42
CA PHE A 289 -14.38 -22.95 0.28
C PHE A 289 -13.63 -21.63 0.14
N LEU A 290 -12.30 -21.62 0.38
CA LEU A 290 -11.48 -20.44 0.16
C LEU A 290 -11.62 -19.89 -1.27
N ASN A 291 -11.61 -20.78 -2.28
CA ASN A 291 -11.80 -20.34 -3.67
C ASN A 291 -13.16 -19.64 -3.85
N SER A 292 -14.24 -20.19 -3.31
CA SER A 292 -15.57 -19.55 -3.38
C SER A 292 -15.57 -18.17 -2.72
N VAL A 293 -14.96 -18.03 -1.53
CA VAL A 293 -14.79 -16.76 -0.82
C VAL A 293 -13.98 -15.77 -1.66
N MET A 294 -12.84 -16.20 -2.21
CA MET A 294 -11.98 -15.34 -3.04
C MET A 294 -12.68 -14.89 -4.33
N GLN A 295 -13.46 -15.77 -4.97
CA GLN A 295 -14.24 -15.41 -6.15
C GLN A 295 -15.29 -14.34 -5.82
N ALA A 296 -16.05 -14.53 -4.73
CA ALA A 296 -17.07 -13.57 -4.29
C ALA A 296 -16.47 -12.20 -3.94
N GLU A 297 -15.30 -12.18 -3.30
CA GLU A 297 -14.62 -10.92 -2.93
C GLU A 297 -14.00 -10.21 -4.14
N LEU A 298 -13.46 -10.94 -5.11
CA LEU A 298 -12.71 -10.35 -6.22
C LEU A 298 -13.56 -10.09 -7.48
N GLU A 299 -14.69 -10.77 -7.66
CA GLU A 299 -15.55 -10.56 -8.82
C GLU A 299 -16.06 -9.13 -8.98
N PRO A 300 -16.54 -8.43 -7.93
CA PRO A 300 -16.94 -7.04 -8.05
C PRO A 300 -15.78 -6.12 -8.45
N ILE A 301 -14.54 -6.43 -8.02
CA ILE A 301 -13.34 -5.68 -8.38
C ILE A 301 -13.01 -5.91 -9.85
N ARG A 302 -13.01 -7.17 -10.31
CA ARG A 302 -12.76 -7.50 -11.73
C ARG A 302 -13.79 -6.85 -12.65
N THR A 303 -15.06 -6.87 -12.27
CA THR A 303 -16.15 -6.28 -13.06
C THR A 303 -15.93 -4.79 -13.22
N ARG A 304 -15.75 -4.03 -12.12
CA ARG A 304 -15.47 -2.59 -12.19
C ARG A 304 -14.19 -2.30 -12.97
N ARG A 305 -13.15 -3.15 -12.82
CA ARG A 305 -11.92 -2.97 -13.59
C ARG A 305 -12.16 -3.06 -15.10
N LYS A 306 -12.91 -4.08 -15.56
CA LYS A 306 -13.27 -4.24 -16.99
C LYS A 306 -14.09 -3.04 -17.52
N GLU A 307 -14.93 -2.45 -16.69
CA GLU A 307 -15.65 -1.20 -17.04
C GLU A 307 -14.69 -0.01 -17.20
N TRP A 308 -13.74 0.17 -16.29
CA TRP A 308 -12.74 1.24 -16.38
C TRP A 308 -11.74 1.04 -17.52
N GLU A 309 -11.41 -0.19 -17.87
CA GLU A 309 -10.56 -0.50 -19.03
C GLU A 309 -11.19 -0.02 -20.37
N GLN A 310 -12.50 0.06 -20.44
CA GLN A 310 -13.22 0.64 -21.58
C GLN A 310 -13.24 2.17 -21.59
N ARG A 311 -12.84 2.79 -20.49
CA ARG A 311 -12.85 4.24 -20.24
C ARG A 311 -11.45 4.82 -20.00
N LEU A 312 -10.43 4.26 -20.63
CA LEU A 312 -9.03 4.71 -20.43
C LEU A 312 -8.79 6.21 -20.61
N PRO A 313 -9.40 6.91 -21.60
CA PRO A 313 -9.24 8.37 -21.69
C PRO A 313 -9.73 9.11 -20.44
N GLU A 314 -10.79 8.65 -19.79
CA GLU A 314 -11.28 9.21 -18.54
C GLU A 314 -10.34 8.92 -17.37
N VAL A 315 -9.76 7.72 -17.30
CA VAL A 315 -8.73 7.39 -16.28
C VAL A 315 -7.54 8.33 -16.42
N VAL A 316 -7.11 8.63 -17.64
CA VAL A 316 -6.02 9.59 -17.89
C VAL A 316 -6.40 11.00 -17.43
N GLU A 317 -7.64 11.42 -17.66
CA GLU A 317 -8.10 12.75 -17.22
C GLU A 317 -8.16 12.83 -15.68
N ILE A 318 -8.66 11.80 -14.99
CA ILE A 318 -8.62 11.69 -13.52
C ILE A 318 -7.19 11.88 -12.99
N LEU A 319 -6.20 11.23 -13.63
CA LEU A 319 -4.80 11.36 -13.23
C LEU A 319 -4.24 12.77 -13.48
N LYS A 320 -4.63 13.42 -14.57
CA LYS A 320 -4.19 14.80 -14.86
C LYS A 320 -4.78 15.80 -13.87
N GLU A 321 -6.10 15.74 -13.65
CA GLU A 321 -6.78 16.63 -12.69
C GLU A 321 -6.26 16.42 -11.27
N GLY A 322 -6.12 15.17 -10.83
CA GLY A 322 -5.57 14.82 -9.53
C GLY A 322 -4.12 15.30 -9.38
N SER A 323 -3.28 15.16 -10.42
CA SER A 323 -1.89 15.63 -10.39
C SER A 323 -1.80 17.16 -10.35
N ALA A 324 -2.62 17.87 -11.12
CA ALA A 324 -2.65 19.34 -11.10
C ALA A 324 -3.11 19.88 -9.73
N TYR A 325 -4.10 19.25 -9.12
CA TYR A 325 -4.55 19.61 -7.77
C TYR A 325 -3.49 19.33 -6.72
N ALA A 326 -2.84 18.17 -6.80
CA ALA A 326 -1.74 17.79 -5.90
C ALA A 326 -0.55 18.74 -6.03
N GLU A 327 -0.15 19.10 -7.25
CA GLU A 327 0.92 20.07 -7.51
C GLU A 327 0.63 21.42 -6.85
N LYS A 328 -0.59 21.94 -7.06
CA LYS A 328 -1.01 23.21 -6.44
C LYS A 328 -0.94 23.17 -4.92
N THR A 329 -1.37 22.07 -4.31
CA THR A 329 -1.36 21.88 -2.85
C THR A 329 0.07 21.80 -2.32
N ALA A 330 0.92 21.01 -2.98
CA ALA A 330 2.33 20.87 -2.61
C ALA A 330 3.11 22.17 -2.79
N ALA A 331 2.81 22.97 -3.82
CA ALA A 331 3.42 24.26 -4.04
C ALA A 331 3.12 25.24 -2.89
N ALA A 332 1.89 25.27 -2.40
CA ALA A 332 1.54 26.12 -1.25
C ALA A 332 2.33 25.75 0.02
N THR A 333 2.49 24.45 0.30
CA THR A 333 3.29 23.97 1.44
C THR A 333 4.77 24.29 1.24
N LEU A 334 5.31 24.08 0.02
CA LEU A 334 6.70 24.40 -0.29
C LEU A 334 6.99 25.90 -0.08
N ASP A 335 6.07 26.78 -0.48
CA ASP A 335 6.22 28.23 -0.27
C ASP A 335 6.25 28.57 1.23
N GLU A 336 5.43 27.93 2.06
CA GLU A 336 5.49 28.09 3.52
C GLU A 336 6.85 27.63 4.08
N VAL A 337 7.37 26.49 3.60
CA VAL A 337 8.68 25.97 4.02
C VAL A 337 9.81 26.92 3.60
N ARG A 338 9.78 27.42 2.36
CA ARG A 338 10.78 28.41 1.88
C ARG A 338 10.77 29.69 2.73
N LYS A 339 9.59 30.19 3.10
CA LYS A 339 9.44 31.34 3.99
C LYS A 339 10.01 31.06 5.38
N ALA A 340 9.67 29.91 5.95
CA ALA A 340 10.20 29.49 7.25
C ALA A 340 11.73 29.35 7.24
N MET A 341 12.31 28.85 6.15
CA MET A 341 13.74 28.73 5.93
C MET A 341 14.41 30.06 5.55
N ARG A 342 13.65 31.13 5.27
CA ARG A 342 14.10 32.43 4.82
C ARG A 342 14.87 32.39 3.49
N ILE A 343 14.42 31.55 2.56
CA ILE A 343 14.98 31.42 1.20
C ILE A 343 14.02 31.95 0.12
N ASP A 344 13.05 32.73 0.52
CA ASP A 344 12.09 33.47 -0.28
C ASP A 344 12.61 34.89 -0.65
N TYR A 345 13.87 34.94 -1.09
CA TYR A 345 14.71 36.13 -1.22
C TYR A 345 14.07 37.33 -1.94
N PHE A 346 13.25 37.07 -2.95
CA PHE A 346 12.66 38.13 -3.79
C PHE A 346 11.22 38.46 -3.42
N GLU A 347 10.66 37.80 -2.41
CA GLU A 347 9.34 38.14 -1.91
C GLU A 347 9.44 39.31 -0.90
N ASN A 348 8.65 40.38 -1.12
CA ASN A 348 8.57 41.53 -0.19
C ASN A 348 9.92 42.12 0.20
N ASP A 349 10.88 42.20 -0.70
CA ASP A 349 12.25 42.69 -0.50
C ASP A 349 12.99 42.03 0.67
N ASN A 350 12.72 40.74 0.91
CA ASN A 350 13.30 39.98 2.03
C ASN A 350 14.83 39.91 2.00
N LEU A 351 15.45 40.02 0.81
CA LEU A 351 16.90 40.01 0.67
C LEU A 351 17.56 41.26 1.27
N LEU A 352 16.82 42.35 1.40
CA LEU A 352 17.33 43.63 1.93
C LEU A 352 17.11 43.80 3.44
N LYS A 353 16.43 42.85 4.08
CA LYS A 353 16.14 42.78 5.52
C LYS A 353 17.05 41.80 6.24
#